data_e2cc5d56781c6f68c55b1be19584dc35
#
_entry.id   e2cc5d56781c6f68c55b1be19584dc35
#
_cell.length_a   1.000
_cell.length_b   1.000
_cell.length_c   1.000
_cell.angle_alpha   90.00
_cell.angle_beta   90.00
_cell.angle_gamma   90.00
#
_symmetry.space_group_name_H-M   'P 1'
#
loop_
_entity.id
_entity.type
_entity.pdbx_description
1 polymer ?
#
loop_
_entity_poly.entity_id
_entity_poly.type
_entity_poly.pdbx_seq_one_letter_code
_entity_poly.pdbx_strand_id
1 'polypeptide(L)'
;MSSLPDFCGLWIFAVFGSLGAASLGSFYVTLGYRILEYDYGKKRKILSFREKWRRIFTSPSACDHCGKEVRYPELLPVVGYLITKGKCKSCKKDIPKFFPIVEFLFVCIFLFCFLITKNLPFSFVFLFLCGHLLISCLTDARYFSLDYENLPWIFCFGMFSVFLLNGKIPGINEVYVFGGFFLCFIALFFLFPGGIGFGDVLFAPVLAMIAGHPWWMFFLNASYVPAVLFTIVFRKKGSSIRKTPIPMGIYFSLGILLTFFCKILFNADLLPFSIFSELENPNL
;
A
#
# COMPACT_ATOMS: atom_id res chain seq x y z
N MET A 1 2.29 34.29 -1.99
CA MET A 1 3.30 34.21 -3.06
C MET A 1 4.30 33.13 -2.65
N SER A 2 4.09 31.90 -3.03
CA SER A 2 5.09 30.82 -2.86
C SER A 2 5.99 30.89 -4.08
N SER A 3 7.25 31.27 -3.85
CA SER A 3 8.30 31.18 -4.88
C SER A 3 8.36 29.76 -5.41
N LEU A 4 8.10 29.59 -6.71
CA LEU A 4 8.42 28.34 -7.43
C LEU A 4 9.87 27.99 -7.06
N PRO A 5 10.15 26.75 -6.62
CA PRO A 5 11.53 26.32 -6.49
C PRO A 5 12.17 26.50 -7.86
N ASP A 6 13.33 27.14 -7.90
CA ASP A 6 14.12 27.27 -9.14
C ASP A 6 14.18 25.93 -9.85
N PHE A 7 14.06 25.94 -11.18
CA PHE A 7 14.01 24.71 -11.99
C PHE A 7 15.11 23.70 -11.61
N CYS A 8 16.28 24.20 -11.23
CA CYS A 8 17.38 23.39 -10.72
C CYS A 8 17.05 22.71 -9.37
N GLY A 9 16.39 23.41 -8.44
CA GLY A 9 15.98 22.85 -7.16
C GLY A 9 14.97 21.72 -7.28
N LEU A 10 14.02 21.82 -8.23
CA LEU A 10 13.05 20.77 -8.49
C LEU A 10 13.71 19.45 -8.90
N TRP A 11 14.71 19.50 -9.80
CA TRP A 11 15.43 18.31 -10.25
C TRP A 11 16.28 17.68 -9.14
N ILE A 12 16.89 18.48 -8.30
CA ILE A 12 17.65 18.00 -7.14
C ILE A 12 16.73 17.18 -6.23
N PHE A 13 15.56 17.74 -5.86
CA PHE A 13 14.59 17.02 -5.02
C PHE A 13 14.02 15.79 -5.72
N ALA A 14 13.80 15.82 -7.03
CA ALA A 14 13.32 14.66 -7.78
C ALA A 14 14.36 13.52 -7.77
N VAL A 15 15.63 13.81 -7.98
CA VAL A 15 16.72 12.80 -8.00
C VAL A 15 16.94 12.21 -6.60
N PHE A 16 17.18 13.05 -5.59
CA PHE A 16 17.41 12.55 -4.22
C PHE A 16 16.17 11.90 -3.62
N GLY A 17 14.99 12.45 -3.91
CA GLY A 17 13.72 11.84 -3.50
C GLY A 17 13.50 10.47 -4.14
N SER A 18 13.87 10.28 -5.40
CA SER A 18 13.81 8.99 -6.09
C SER A 18 14.72 7.93 -5.44
N LEU A 19 15.93 8.33 -5.02
CA LEU A 19 16.84 7.44 -4.27
C LEU A 19 16.22 7.05 -2.92
N GLY A 20 15.64 8.02 -2.20
CA GLY A 20 14.90 7.76 -0.96
C GLY A 20 13.70 6.84 -1.18
N ALA A 21 12.93 7.06 -2.24
CA ALA A 21 11.78 6.23 -2.61
C ALA A 21 12.19 4.78 -2.93
N ALA A 22 13.25 4.59 -3.72
CA ALA A 22 13.79 3.26 -4.00
C ALA A 22 14.24 2.53 -2.73
N SER A 23 14.90 3.26 -1.81
CA SER A 23 15.34 2.72 -0.52
C SER A 23 14.16 2.33 0.37
N LEU A 24 13.08 3.12 0.40
CA LEU A 24 11.84 2.79 1.09
C LEU A 24 11.18 1.55 0.47
N GLY A 25 11.12 1.44 -0.85
CA GLY A 25 10.61 0.24 -1.54
C GLY A 25 11.37 -1.01 -1.14
N SER A 26 12.72 -0.95 -1.15
CA SER A 26 13.59 -2.05 -0.72
C SER A 26 13.38 -2.41 0.75
N PHE A 27 13.24 -1.41 1.63
CA PHE A 27 12.93 -1.62 3.04
C PHE A 27 11.59 -2.32 3.23
N TYR A 28 10.50 -1.82 2.63
CA TYR A 28 9.17 -2.37 2.84
C TYR A 28 8.97 -3.76 2.24
N VAL A 29 9.57 -4.04 1.08
CA VAL A 29 9.49 -5.40 0.52
C VAL A 29 10.24 -6.39 1.42
N THR A 30 11.42 -6.02 1.94
CA THR A 30 12.18 -6.85 2.88
C THR A 30 11.43 -7.02 4.20
N LEU A 31 10.86 -5.95 4.73
CA LEU A 31 10.04 -5.97 5.96
C LEU A 31 8.84 -6.90 5.80
N GLY A 32 8.10 -6.79 4.69
CA GLY A 32 6.96 -7.65 4.40
C GLY A 32 7.33 -9.13 4.35
N TYR A 33 8.42 -9.50 3.67
CA TYR A 33 8.90 -10.89 3.65
C TYR A 33 9.31 -11.39 5.04
N ARG A 34 9.93 -10.54 5.87
CA ARG A 34 10.28 -10.90 7.25
C ARG A 34 9.04 -11.08 8.13
N ILE A 35 8.03 -10.23 8.00
CA ILE A 35 6.75 -10.40 8.68
C ILE A 35 6.12 -11.73 8.28
N LEU A 36 6.07 -12.05 6.98
CA LEU A 36 5.57 -13.35 6.52
C LEU A 36 6.32 -14.54 7.14
N GLU A 37 7.63 -14.44 7.31
CA GLU A 37 8.46 -15.52 7.86
C GLU A 37 8.28 -15.66 9.38
N TYR A 38 8.29 -14.53 10.12
CA TYR A 38 8.32 -14.52 11.58
C TYR A 38 6.93 -14.49 12.23
N ASP A 39 5.92 -13.90 11.59
CA ASP A 39 4.56 -13.81 12.12
C ASP A 39 3.62 -14.89 11.59
N TYR A 40 3.78 -15.27 10.34
CA TYR A 40 2.90 -16.24 9.67
C TYR A 40 3.60 -17.57 9.41
N GLY A 41 4.94 -17.58 9.34
CA GLY A 41 5.74 -18.76 9.04
C GLY A 41 5.99 -19.67 10.26
N LYS A 42 6.79 -20.72 10.02
CA LYS A 42 7.16 -21.71 11.07
C LYS A 42 7.83 -21.09 12.29
N LYS A 43 8.50 -19.97 12.14
CA LYS A 43 9.24 -19.26 13.21
C LYS A 43 8.33 -18.58 14.23
N ARG A 44 7.05 -18.36 13.92
CA ARG A 44 6.06 -17.74 14.82
C ARG A 44 5.98 -18.43 16.19
N LYS A 45 6.05 -19.76 16.21
CA LYS A 45 5.88 -20.56 17.44
C LYS A 45 7.15 -20.68 18.29
N ILE A 46 8.29 -20.28 17.77
CA ILE A 46 9.61 -20.53 18.39
C ILE A 46 10.16 -19.30 19.12
N LEU A 47 9.78 -18.09 18.64
CA LEU A 47 10.36 -16.84 19.13
C LEU A 47 9.37 -16.08 20.01
N SER A 48 9.90 -15.44 21.08
CA SER A 48 9.14 -14.47 21.86
C SER A 48 8.80 -13.24 21.02
N PHE A 49 7.73 -12.51 21.39
CA PHE A 49 7.30 -11.28 20.69
C PHE A 49 8.46 -10.28 20.51
N ARG A 50 9.20 -9.99 21.60
CA ARG A 50 10.32 -9.04 21.58
C ARG A 50 11.47 -9.51 20.67
N GLU A 51 11.80 -10.80 20.69
CA GLU A 51 12.87 -11.34 19.86
C GLU A 51 12.49 -11.36 18.38
N LYS A 52 11.23 -11.66 18.08
CA LYS A 52 10.66 -11.61 16.74
C LYS A 52 10.84 -10.22 16.11
N TRP A 53 10.34 -9.17 16.77
CA TRP A 53 10.45 -7.80 16.28
C TRP A 53 11.91 -7.33 16.19
N ARG A 54 12.74 -7.69 17.16
CA ARG A 54 14.18 -7.42 17.07
C ARG A 54 14.75 -8.02 15.78
N ARG A 55 14.48 -9.28 15.46
CA ARG A 55 15.00 -9.93 14.24
C ARG A 55 14.43 -9.33 12.98
N ILE A 56 13.15 -8.99 12.94
CA ILE A 56 12.51 -8.34 11.80
C ILE A 56 13.29 -7.06 11.42
N PHE A 57 13.67 -6.24 12.39
CA PHE A 57 14.34 -4.97 12.12
C PHE A 57 15.88 -5.06 12.01
N THR A 58 16.53 -5.97 12.73
CA THR A 58 18.00 -5.97 12.84
C THR A 58 18.70 -7.07 12.05
N SER A 59 17.98 -8.06 11.50
CA SER A 59 18.63 -9.10 10.69
C SER A 59 19.23 -8.49 9.42
N PRO A 60 20.47 -8.84 9.04
CA PRO A 60 21.04 -8.42 7.78
C PRO A 60 20.27 -9.02 6.61
N SER A 61 20.36 -8.37 5.45
CA SER A 61 19.85 -8.95 4.20
C SER A 61 20.73 -10.09 3.77
N ALA A 62 20.14 -11.26 3.54
CA ALA A 62 20.85 -12.47 3.17
C ALA A 62 20.13 -13.21 2.04
N CYS A 63 20.86 -14.04 1.31
CA CYS A 63 20.30 -14.87 0.26
C CYS A 63 19.44 -16.00 0.86
N ASP A 64 18.18 -16.13 0.43
CA ASP A 64 17.25 -17.15 0.93
C ASP A 64 17.71 -18.59 0.67
N HIS A 65 18.63 -18.80 -0.27
CA HIS A 65 19.11 -20.12 -0.66
C HIS A 65 20.39 -20.56 0.05
N CYS A 66 21.37 -19.64 0.22
CA CYS A 66 22.66 -20.01 0.80
C CYS A 66 22.96 -19.30 2.13
N GLY A 67 22.07 -18.43 2.61
CA GLY A 67 22.23 -17.71 3.88
C GLY A 67 23.35 -16.67 3.89
N LYS A 68 24.09 -16.47 2.78
CA LYS A 68 25.18 -15.51 2.75
C LYS A 68 24.64 -14.09 2.76
N GLU A 69 25.21 -13.25 3.62
CA GLU A 69 24.86 -11.84 3.71
C GLU A 69 25.12 -11.10 2.40
N VAL A 70 24.17 -10.26 2.03
CA VAL A 70 24.28 -9.34 0.89
C VAL A 70 24.95 -8.07 1.37
N ARG A 71 25.97 -7.60 0.65
CA ARG A 71 26.75 -6.42 1.02
C ARG A 71 26.76 -5.39 -0.10
N TYR A 72 27.11 -4.15 0.24
CA TYR A 72 27.36 -3.11 -0.75
C TYR A 72 28.34 -3.60 -1.83
N PRO A 73 28.12 -3.33 -3.15
CA PRO A 73 27.03 -2.50 -3.73
C PRO A 73 25.74 -3.25 -4.09
N GLU A 74 25.62 -4.53 -3.74
CA GLU A 74 24.47 -5.38 -4.10
C GLU A 74 23.18 -4.96 -3.38
N LEU A 75 23.30 -4.23 -2.26
CA LEU A 75 22.17 -3.69 -1.50
C LEU A 75 21.57 -2.43 -2.11
N LEU A 76 22.20 -1.85 -3.13
CA LEU A 76 21.64 -0.66 -3.80
C LEU A 76 20.34 -1.03 -4.50
N PRO A 77 19.22 -0.33 -4.18
CA PRO A 77 17.93 -0.61 -4.80
C PRO A 77 18.01 -0.54 -6.32
N VAL A 78 17.36 -1.46 -7.03
CA VAL A 78 17.39 -1.63 -8.50
C VAL A 78 18.79 -1.88 -9.05
N VAL A 79 19.74 -1.03 -8.70
CA VAL A 79 21.13 -1.09 -9.22
C VAL A 79 21.84 -2.38 -8.80
N GLY A 80 21.69 -2.80 -7.55
CA GLY A 80 22.26 -4.05 -7.03
C GLY A 80 21.76 -5.27 -7.81
N TYR A 81 20.48 -5.29 -8.15
CA TYR A 81 19.90 -6.35 -9.00
C TYR A 81 20.48 -6.34 -10.41
N LEU A 82 20.66 -5.18 -11.02
CA LEU A 82 21.25 -5.03 -12.35
C LEU A 82 22.73 -5.46 -12.37
N ILE A 83 23.53 -5.03 -11.39
CA ILE A 83 24.95 -5.40 -11.27
C ILE A 83 25.12 -6.92 -11.12
N THR A 84 24.24 -7.56 -10.34
CA THR A 84 24.30 -9.01 -10.14
C THR A 84 23.61 -9.82 -11.24
N LYS A 85 23.01 -9.14 -12.23
CA LYS A 85 22.20 -9.75 -13.30
C LYS A 85 21.10 -10.64 -12.73
N GLY A 86 20.51 -10.22 -11.60
CA GLY A 86 19.45 -10.95 -10.92
C GLY A 86 19.86 -12.25 -10.24
N LYS A 87 21.16 -12.47 -9.99
CA LYS A 87 21.66 -13.74 -9.40
C LYS A 87 22.52 -13.49 -8.17
N CYS A 88 22.39 -14.34 -7.18
CA CYS A 88 23.27 -14.33 -6.02
C CYS A 88 24.74 -14.53 -6.44
N LYS A 89 25.65 -13.69 -5.98
CA LYS A 89 27.08 -13.82 -6.32
C LYS A 89 27.70 -15.12 -5.82
N SER A 90 27.19 -15.68 -4.73
CA SER A 90 27.74 -16.88 -4.10
C SER A 90 27.19 -18.17 -4.66
N CYS A 91 25.86 -18.36 -4.64
CA CYS A 91 25.25 -19.62 -5.08
C CYS A 91 24.67 -19.57 -6.51
N LYS A 92 24.74 -18.42 -7.18
CA LYS A 92 24.26 -18.18 -8.56
C LYS A 92 22.76 -18.42 -8.78
N LYS A 93 21.98 -18.66 -7.72
CA LYS A 93 20.52 -18.78 -7.81
C LYS A 93 19.87 -17.43 -8.06
N ASP A 94 18.73 -17.46 -8.75
CA ASP A 94 18.00 -16.25 -9.13
C ASP A 94 17.43 -15.51 -7.91
N ILE A 95 17.55 -14.19 -7.93
CA ILE A 95 16.90 -13.27 -6.98
C ILE A 95 15.49 -13.00 -7.51
N PRO A 96 14.43 -13.07 -6.68
CA PRO A 96 13.07 -12.79 -7.13
C PRO A 96 12.95 -11.43 -7.79
N LYS A 97 12.38 -11.36 -8.98
CA LYS A 97 12.16 -10.11 -9.73
C LYS A 97 11.22 -9.14 -9.01
N PHE A 98 10.48 -9.64 -8.05
CA PHE A 98 9.55 -8.84 -7.25
C PHE A 98 10.25 -7.69 -6.51
N PHE A 99 11.47 -7.90 -6.00
CA PHE A 99 12.25 -6.88 -5.28
C PHE A 99 12.49 -5.63 -6.15
N PRO A 100 13.22 -5.71 -7.28
CA PRO A 100 13.48 -4.52 -8.09
C PRO A 100 12.21 -3.92 -8.71
N ILE A 101 11.15 -4.72 -8.94
CA ILE A 101 9.86 -4.20 -9.42
C ILE A 101 9.23 -3.28 -8.38
N VAL A 102 9.20 -3.69 -7.10
CA VAL A 102 8.64 -2.87 -6.03
C VAL A 102 9.48 -1.61 -5.82
N GLU A 103 10.80 -1.72 -5.82
CA GLU A 103 11.72 -0.59 -5.69
C GLU A 103 11.47 0.45 -6.79
N PHE A 104 11.35 0.00 -8.03
CA PHE A 104 11.04 0.86 -9.18
C PHE A 104 9.63 1.47 -9.09
N LEU A 105 8.64 0.69 -8.65
CA LEU A 105 7.26 1.18 -8.46
C LEU A 105 7.20 2.31 -7.44
N PHE A 106 7.96 2.21 -6.34
CA PHE A 106 8.05 3.29 -5.34
C PHE A 106 8.64 4.57 -5.94
N VAL A 107 9.64 4.46 -6.81
CA VAL A 107 10.18 5.61 -7.55
C VAL A 107 9.11 6.23 -8.45
N CYS A 108 8.37 5.42 -9.20
CA CYS A 108 7.30 5.91 -10.08
C CYS A 108 6.19 6.63 -9.28
N ILE A 109 5.76 6.05 -8.14
CA ILE A 109 4.76 6.67 -7.27
C ILE A 109 5.28 7.99 -6.69
N PHE A 110 6.53 8.02 -6.24
CA PHE A 110 7.16 9.26 -5.75
C PHE A 110 7.17 10.35 -6.81
N LEU A 111 7.68 10.03 -8.00
CA LEU A 111 7.77 10.99 -9.10
C LEU A 111 6.38 11.49 -9.52
N PHE A 112 5.40 10.61 -9.62
CA PHE A 112 4.01 11.00 -9.90
C PHE A 112 3.50 11.99 -8.87
N CYS A 113 3.58 11.66 -7.58
CA CYS A 113 3.11 12.50 -6.49
C CYS A 113 3.88 13.84 -6.47
N PHE A 114 5.22 13.79 -6.48
CA PHE A 114 6.04 14.98 -6.32
C PHE A 114 5.96 15.93 -7.52
N LEU A 115 5.99 15.41 -8.75
CA LEU A 115 5.95 16.26 -9.94
C LEU A 115 4.61 16.96 -10.13
N ILE A 116 3.51 16.35 -9.70
CA ILE A 116 2.18 16.96 -9.81
C ILE A 116 1.91 17.90 -8.64
N THR A 117 2.09 17.42 -7.40
CA THR A 117 1.71 18.21 -6.21
C THR A 117 2.75 19.23 -5.78
N LYS A 118 4.01 19.08 -6.18
CA LYS A 118 5.19 19.83 -5.71
C LYS A 118 5.35 19.78 -4.18
N ASN A 119 4.72 18.82 -3.53
CA ASN A 119 4.71 18.66 -2.08
C ASN A 119 5.57 17.45 -1.68
N LEU A 120 6.81 17.72 -1.28
CA LEU A 120 7.77 16.69 -0.90
C LEU A 120 7.33 15.90 0.36
N PRO A 121 6.88 16.55 1.46
CA PRO A 121 6.34 15.87 2.62
C PRO A 121 5.18 14.92 2.28
N PHE A 122 4.21 15.38 1.49
CA PHE A 122 3.11 14.53 1.04
C PHE A 122 3.63 13.29 0.30
N SER A 123 4.55 13.46 -0.66
CA SER A 123 5.07 12.37 -1.47
C SER A 123 5.72 11.27 -0.63
N PHE A 124 6.49 11.63 0.40
CA PHE A 124 7.10 10.65 1.30
C PHE A 124 6.11 10.01 2.26
N VAL A 125 5.20 10.78 2.86
CA VAL A 125 4.17 10.23 3.75
C VAL A 125 3.27 9.24 2.99
N PHE A 126 2.94 9.56 1.75
CA PHE A 126 2.17 8.65 0.90
C PHE A 126 2.95 7.38 0.55
N LEU A 127 4.27 7.44 0.37
CA LEU A 127 5.11 6.24 0.21
C LEU A 127 5.12 5.35 1.46
N PHE A 128 5.10 5.93 2.68
CA PHE A 128 4.93 5.15 3.91
C PHE A 128 3.58 4.42 3.91
N LEU A 129 2.49 5.10 3.53
CA LEU A 129 1.20 4.44 3.34
C LEU A 129 1.30 3.28 2.34
N CYS A 130 1.90 3.52 1.16
CA CYS A 130 2.10 2.47 0.14
C CYS A 130 2.88 1.27 0.68
N GLY A 131 3.88 1.50 1.53
CA GLY A 131 4.66 0.44 2.16
C GLY A 131 3.81 -0.43 3.10
N HIS A 132 2.98 0.18 3.93
CA HIS A 132 2.07 -0.55 4.81
C HIS A 132 0.97 -1.28 4.02
N LEU A 133 0.46 -0.70 2.94
CA LEU A 133 -0.44 -1.38 2.01
C LEU A 133 0.23 -2.58 1.34
N LEU A 134 1.51 -2.48 0.98
CA LEU A 134 2.29 -3.59 0.43
C LEU A 134 2.39 -4.76 1.43
N ILE A 135 2.62 -4.49 2.73
CA ILE A 135 2.61 -5.53 3.77
C ILE A 135 1.26 -6.23 3.80
N SER A 136 0.14 -5.47 3.81
CA SER A 136 -1.21 -6.04 3.77
C SER A 136 -1.47 -6.87 2.50
N CYS A 137 -0.97 -6.43 1.34
CA CYS A 137 -1.03 -7.22 0.10
C CYS A 137 -0.28 -8.55 0.22
N LEU A 138 0.92 -8.53 0.80
CA LEU A 138 1.76 -9.73 0.92
C LEU A 138 1.18 -10.76 1.90
N THR A 139 0.64 -10.30 3.03
CA THR A 139 0.03 -11.18 4.03
C THR A 139 -1.27 -11.78 3.50
N ASP A 140 -2.09 -10.98 2.84
CA ASP A 140 -3.36 -11.44 2.29
C ASP A 140 -3.18 -12.36 1.06
N ALA A 141 -2.22 -12.06 0.18
CA ALA A 141 -1.90 -12.90 -0.96
C ALA A 141 -1.44 -14.32 -0.57
N ARG A 142 -0.76 -14.48 0.57
CA ARG A 142 -0.22 -15.78 1.00
C ARG A 142 -1.07 -16.51 2.01
N TYR A 143 -1.72 -15.79 2.91
CA TYR A 143 -2.39 -16.37 4.07
C TYR A 143 -3.87 -16.02 4.17
N PHE A 144 -4.40 -15.24 3.22
CA PHE A 144 -5.77 -14.72 3.25
C PHE A 144 -6.08 -14.05 4.61
N SER A 145 -5.11 -13.30 5.11
CA SER A 145 -5.16 -12.64 6.42
C SER A 145 -4.60 -11.24 6.32
N LEU A 146 -5.42 -10.28 6.70
CA LEU A 146 -5.00 -8.90 6.88
C LEU A 146 -4.32 -8.75 8.23
N ASP A 147 -3.15 -8.12 8.24
CA ASP A 147 -2.36 -7.89 9.45
C ASP A 147 -2.96 -6.74 10.27
N TYR A 148 -3.60 -7.08 11.40
CA TYR A 148 -4.25 -6.09 12.27
C TYR A 148 -3.24 -5.15 12.94
N GLU A 149 -2.01 -5.61 13.21
CA GLU A 149 -0.95 -4.78 13.78
C GLU A 149 -0.50 -3.67 12.81
N ASN A 150 -0.77 -3.88 11.52
CA ASN A 150 -0.46 -2.93 10.45
C ASN A 150 -1.54 -1.85 10.24
N LEU A 151 -2.79 -2.10 10.68
CA LEU A 151 -3.92 -1.20 10.45
C LEU A 151 -3.74 0.20 11.07
N PRO A 152 -3.23 0.36 12.31
CA PRO A 152 -2.98 1.68 12.90
C PRO A 152 -1.99 2.53 12.06
N TRP A 153 -0.98 1.91 11.47
CA TRP A 153 -0.01 2.60 10.63
C TRP A 153 -0.64 3.05 9.30
N ILE A 154 -1.46 2.19 8.67
CA ILE A 154 -2.25 2.56 7.49
C ILE A 154 -3.14 3.74 7.81
N PHE A 155 -3.83 3.73 8.95
CA PHE A 155 -4.69 4.82 9.40
C PHE A 155 -3.87 6.11 9.58
N CYS A 156 -2.80 6.09 10.36
CA CYS A 156 -1.97 7.26 10.63
C CYS A 156 -1.38 7.87 9.36
N PHE A 157 -0.72 7.07 8.53
CA PHE A 157 -0.12 7.59 7.28
C PHE A 157 -1.17 7.97 6.25
N GLY A 158 -2.31 7.27 6.21
CA GLY A 158 -3.43 7.61 5.34
C GLY A 158 -4.03 8.97 5.69
N MET A 159 -4.37 9.19 6.96
CA MET A 159 -4.94 10.46 7.44
C MET A 159 -3.95 11.61 7.29
N PHE A 160 -2.66 11.37 7.55
CA PHE A 160 -1.63 12.38 7.37
C PHE A 160 -1.41 12.71 5.88
N SER A 161 -1.51 11.72 4.99
CA SER A 161 -1.47 11.95 3.54
C SER A 161 -2.66 12.83 3.09
N VAL A 162 -3.87 12.57 3.59
CA VAL A 162 -5.05 13.39 3.30
C VAL A 162 -4.85 14.84 3.80
N PHE A 163 -4.35 15.01 5.02
CA PHE A 163 -4.05 16.33 5.56
C PHE A 163 -3.04 17.10 4.71
N LEU A 164 -1.94 16.46 4.31
CA LEU A 164 -0.91 17.11 3.50
C LEU A 164 -1.36 17.41 2.06
N LEU A 165 -2.29 16.62 1.53
CA LEU A 165 -2.83 16.81 0.18
C LEU A 165 -3.88 17.94 0.14
N ASN A 166 -4.80 17.96 1.11
CA ASN A 166 -5.95 18.86 1.10
C ASN A 166 -5.76 20.10 1.98
N GLY A 167 -4.74 20.14 2.86
CA GLY A 167 -4.52 21.21 3.82
C GLY A 167 -5.58 21.29 4.94
N LYS A 168 -6.48 20.31 5.03
CA LYS A 168 -7.60 20.27 5.99
C LYS A 168 -7.57 18.99 6.80
N ILE A 169 -7.90 19.08 8.07
CA ILE A 169 -8.12 17.90 8.93
C ILE A 169 -9.45 17.27 8.51
N PRO A 170 -9.53 15.93 8.41
CA PRO A 170 -10.78 15.23 8.17
C PRO A 170 -11.86 15.66 9.15
N GLY A 171 -13.05 15.91 8.62
CA GLY A 171 -14.17 16.43 9.37
C GLY A 171 -15.15 15.35 9.83
N ILE A 172 -16.35 15.81 10.22
CA ILE A 172 -17.42 14.92 10.69
C ILE A 172 -17.91 13.96 9.59
N ASN A 173 -17.85 14.38 8.33
CA ASN A 173 -18.29 13.58 7.19
C ASN A 173 -17.47 12.28 7.06
N GLU A 174 -16.15 12.34 7.26
CA GLU A 174 -15.27 11.18 7.24
C GLU A 174 -15.59 10.21 8.39
N VAL A 175 -15.98 10.73 9.56
CA VAL A 175 -16.45 9.94 10.69
C VAL A 175 -17.76 9.22 10.35
N TYR A 176 -18.70 9.89 9.66
CA TYR A 176 -19.93 9.26 9.19
C TYR A 176 -19.66 8.19 8.13
N VAL A 177 -18.70 8.43 7.22
CA VAL A 177 -18.28 7.41 6.25
C VAL A 177 -17.72 6.18 6.98
N PHE A 178 -16.82 6.38 7.95
CA PHE A 178 -16.30 5.28 8.76
C PHE A 178 -17.42 4.51 9.46
N GLY A 179 -18.31 5.22 10.18
CA GLY A 179 -19.41 4.61 10.94
C GLY A 179 -20.39 3.83 10.04
N GLY A 180 -20.76 4.41 8.90
CA GLY A 180 -21.64 3.78 7.92
C GLY A 180 -21.03 2.49 7.34
N PHE A 181 -19.77 2.53 6.94
CA PHE A 181 -19.07 1.34 6.45
C PHE A 181 -18.92 0.28 7.55
N PHE A 182 -18.52 0.68 8.76
CA PHE A 182 -18.36 -0.25 9.88
C PHE A 182 -19.68 -0.95 10.23
N LEU A 183 -20.78 -0.21 10.32
CA LEU A 183 -22.11 -0.79 10.57
C LEU A 183 -22.56 -1.71 9.43
N CYS A 184 -22.33 -1.31 8.18
CA CYS A 184 -22.65 -2.13 7.03
C CYS A 184 -21.85 -3.45 7.03
N PHE A 185 -20.53 -3.38 7.18
CA PHE A 185 -19.66 -4.56 7.12
C PHE A 185 -19.86 -5.49 8.31
N ILE A 186 -20.10 -4.96 9.52
CA ILE A 186 -20.39 -5.79 10.67
C ILE A 186 -21.76 -6.48 10.54
N ALA A 187 -22.76 -5.79 10.00
CA ALA A 187 -24.03 -6.39 9.69
C ALA A 187 -23.90 -7.53 8.65
N LEU A 188 -23.17 -7.30 7.58
CA LEU A 188 -22.88 -8.31 6.56
C LEU A 188 -22.10 -9.51 7.13
N PHE A 189 -21.15 -9.28 8.04
CA PHE A 189 -20.41 -10.35 8.71
C PHE A 189 -21.31 -11.29 9.51
N PHE A 190 -22.30 -10.75 10.22
CA PHE A 190 -23.27 -11.56 10.96
C PHE A 190 -24.36 -12.18 10.08
N LEU A 191 -24.81 -11.47 9.05
CA LEU A 191 -25.84 -11.96 8.12
C LEU A 191 -25.34 -13.07 7.19
N PHE A 192 -24.06 -13.03 6.83
CA PHE A 192 -23.44 -13.97 5.90
C PHE A 192 -22.20 -14.64 6.52
N PRO A 193 -22.38 -15.55 7.49
CA PRO A 193 -21.25 -16.22 8.15
C PRO A 193 -20.34 -16.93 7.13
N GLY A 194 -19.04 -16.61 7.17
CA GLY A 194 -18.05 -17.14 6.23
C GLY A 194 -18.05 -16.50 4.85
N GLY A 195 -18.88 -15.48 4.59
CA GLY A 195 -18.88 -14.73 3.34
C GLY A 195 -17.92 -13.54 3.32
N ILE A 196 -17.66 -12.94 4.49
CA ILE A 196 -16.78 -11.78 4.67
C ILE A 196 -15.79 -12.10 5.79
N GLY A 197 -14.52 -11.77 5.59
CA GLY A 197 -13.49 -11.90 6.62
C GLY A 197 -13.60 -10.79 7.66
N PHE A 198 -13.26 -11.09 8.93
CA PHE A 198 -13.23 -10.05 9.96
C PHE A 198 -12.20 -8.95 9.65
N GLY A 199 -11.15 -9.26 8.89
CA GLY A 199 -10.22 -8.27 8.36
C GLY A 199 -10.90 -7.20 7.53
N ASP A 200 -11.85 -7.59 6.66
CA ASP A 200 -12.57 -6.66 5.79
C ASP A 200 -13.45 -5.70 6.61
N VAL A 201 -14.03 -6.20 7.71
CA VAL A 201 -14.86 -5.39 8.65
C VAL A 201 -14.05 -4.26 9.27
N LEU A 202 -12.75 -4.45 9.47
CA LEU A 202 -11.86 -3.43 10.05
C LEU A 202 -11.20 -2.56 8.99
N PHE A 203 -10.69 -3.15 7.92
CA PHE A 203 -9.90 -2.43 6.91
C PHE A 203 -10.76 -1.57 5.99
N ALA A 204 -11.91 -2.07 5.51
CA ALA A 204 -12.74 -1.33 4.57
C ALA A 204 -13.25 0.02 5.14
N PRO A 205 -13.76 0.11 6.40
CA PRO A 205 -14.15 1.38 6.99
C PRO A 205 -13.01 2.37 7.14
N VAL A 206 -11.83 1.90 7.57
CA VAL A 206 -10.64 2.75 7.71
C VAL A 206 -10.20 3.31 6.36
N LEU A 207 -10.14 2.49 5.34
CA LEU A 207 -9.75 2.92 4.00
C LEU A 207 -10.81 3.82 3.35
N ALA A 208 -12.10 3.57 3.59
CA ALA A 208 -13.19 4.45 3.15
C ALA A 208 -13.11 5.83 3.82
N MET A 209 -12.77 5.88 5.12
CA MET A 209 -12.52 7.12 5.85
C MET A 209 -11.31 7.89 5.26
N ILE A 210 -10.20 7.19 4.96
CA ILE A 210 -9.03 7.78 4.30
C ILE A 210 -9.38 8.28 2.90
N ALA A 211 -10.19 7.53 2.16
CA ALA A 211 -10.72 8.00 0.87
C ALA A 211 -11.54 9.29 1.04
N GLY A 212 -12.32 9.42 2.11
CA GLY A 212 -13.14 10.59 2.42
C GLY A 212 -14.35 10.74 1.51
N HIS A 213 -15.26 11.68 1.86
CA HIS A 213 -16.41 12.01 1.05
C HIS A 213 -16.02 12.99 -0.07
N PRO A 214 -16.54 12.83 -1.32
CA PRO A 214 -17.33 11.70 -1.86
C PRO A 214 -16.50 10.53 -2.41
N TRP A 215 -15.18 10.55 -2.30
CA TRP A 215 -14.23 9.63 -2.92
C TRP A 215 -14.33 8.17 -2.41
N TRP A 216 -14.99 7.94 -1.27
CA TRP A 216 -15.26 6.58 -0.78
C TRP A 216 -16.05 5.72 -1.79
N MET A 217 -16.92 6.36 -2.60
CA MET A 217 -17.66 5.67 -3.66
C MET A 217 -16.72 5.15 -4.75
N PHE A 218 -15.72 5.99 -5.13
CA PHE A 218 -14.72 5.57 -6.10
C PHE A 218 -13.84 4.46 -5.54
N PHE A 219 -13.36 4.61 -4.29
CA PHE A 219 -12.59 3.57 -3.59
C PHE A 219 -13.33 2.24 -3.57
N LEU A 220 -14.62 2.22 -3.23
CA LEU A 220 -15.43 1.01 -3.17
C LEU A 220 -15.49 0.32 -4.54
N ASN A 221 -15.81 1.08 -5.60
CA ASN A 221 -15.87 0.53 -6.95
C ASN A 221 -14.50 0.06 -7.44
N ALA A 222 -13.45 0.83 -7.22
CA ALA A 222 -12.09 0.49 -7.63
C ALA A 222 -11.53 -0.73 -6.88
N SER A 223 -12.07 -1.06 -5.70
CA SER A 223 -11.70 -2.26 -4.94
C SER A 223 -12.54 -3.47 -5.35
N TYR A 224 -13.87 -3.36 -5.32
CA TYR A 224 -14.75 -4.52 -5.47
C TYR A 224 -14.95 -4.95 -6.93
N VAL A 225 -15.02 -4.00 -7.88
CA VAL A 225 -15.23 -4.36 -9.29
C VAL A 225 -14.10 -5.24 -9.82
N PRO A 226 -12.79 -4.88 -9.65
CA PRO A 226 -11.72 -5.76 -10.08
C PRO A 226 -11.68 -7.10 -9.32
N ALA A 227 -12.01 -7.11 -8.02
CA ALA A 227 -12.07 -8.33 -7.23
C ALA A 227 -13.09 -9.33 -7.77
N VAL A 228 -14.30 -8.86 -8.08
CA VAL A 228 -15.38 -9.67 -8.65
C VAL A 228 -15.02 -10.13 -10.05
N LEU A 229 -14.56 -9.23 -10.92
CA LEU A 229 -14.18 -9.57 -12.30
C LEU A 229 -13.07 -10.61 -12.34
N PHE A 230 -12.01 -10.43 -11.55
CA PHE A 230 -10.92 -11.39 -11.48
C PHE A 230 -11.41 -12.75 -11.00
N THR A 231 -12.25 -12.78 -9.97
CA THR A 231 -12.82 -14.03 -9.44
C THR A 231 -13.66 -14.76 -10.47
N ILE A 232 -14.48 -14.04 -11.25
CA ILE A 232 -15.31 -14.63 -12.31
C ILE A 232 -14.42 -15.21 -13.43
N VAL A 233 -13.41 -14.46 -13.88
CA VAL A 233 -12.54 -14.85 -15.00
C VAL A 233 -11.63 -16.04 -14.65
N PHE A 234 -11.03 -16.03 -13.46
CA PHE A 234 -10.00 -17.00 -13.08
C PHE A 234 -10.51 -18.15 -12.21
N ARG A 235 -11.81 -18.22 -11.92
CA ARG A 235 -12.38 -19.35 -11.16
C ARG A 235 -12.22 -20.66 -11.95
N LYS A 236 -11.95 -21.74 -11.24
CA LYS A 236 -11.97 -23.08 -11.81
C LYS A 236 -13.42 -23.46 -12.22
N LYS A 237 -13.61 -24.02 -13.41
CA LYS A 237 -14.91 -24.55 -13.86
C LYS A 237 -15.46 -25.53 -12.82
N GLY A 238 -16.70 -25.30 -12.36
CA GLY A 238 -17.37 -26.14 -11.37
C GLY A 238 -17.17 -25.73 -9.90
N SER A 239 -16.31 -24.76 -9.57
CA SER A 239 -16.20 -24.24 -8.21
C SER A 239 -17.31 -23.21 -7.92
N SER A 240 -17.89 -23.29 -6.71
CA SER A 240 -18.84 -22.26 -6.23
C SER A 240 -18.10 -20.97 -5.90
N ILE A 241 -18.58 -19.82 -6.38
CA ILE A 241 -18.02 -18.49 -6.06
C ILE A 241 -17.97 -18.28 -4.54
N ARG A 242 -18.99 -18.74 -3.80
CA ARG A 242 -19.07 -18.61 -2.34
C ARG A 242 -17.99 -19.34 -1.55
N LYS A 243 -17.30 -20.33 -2.17
CA LYS A 243 -16.25 -21.14 -1.52
C LYS A 243 -14.84 -20.73 -1.93
N THR A 244 -14.68 -19.74 -2.81
CA THR A 244 -13.37 -19.29 -3.27
C THR A 244 -12.95 -18.08 -2.44
N PRO A 245 -11.92 -18.19 -1.57
CA PRO A 245 -11.45 -17.03 -0.82
C PRO A 245 -10.84 -16.00 -1.77
N ILE A 246 -11.18 -14.74 -1.57
CA ILE A 246 -10.68 -13.60 -2.37
C ILE A 246 -9.74 -12.80 -1.46
N PRO A 247 -8.48 -12.56 -1.86
CA PRO A 247 -7.56 -11.74 -1.09
C PRO A 247 -7.93 -10.25 -1.24
N MET A 248 -8.89 -9.79 -0.42
CA MET A 248 -9.43 -8.42 -0.50
C MET A 248 -8.40 -7.35 -0.19
N GLY A 249 -7.36 -7.64 0.60
CA GLY A 249 -6.29 -6.71 0.91
C GLY A 249 -5.55 -6.17 -0.31
N ILE A 250 -5.39 -7.00 -1.35
CA ILE A 250 -4.80 -6.56 -2.62
C ILE A 250 -5.71 -5.53 -3.30
N TYR A 251 -7.00 -5.82 -3.38
CA TYR A 251 -7.99 -4.97 -4.05
C TYR A 251 -8.25 -3.68 -3.27
N PHE A 252 -8.29 -3.75 -1.94
CA PHE A 252 -8.37 -2.56 -1.09
C PHE A 252 -7.15 -1.64 -1.28
N SER A 253 -5.95 -2.23 -1.32
CA SER A 253 -4.72 -1.46 -1.56
C SER A 253 -4.72 -0.82 -2.95
N LEU A 254 -5.14 -1.55 -3.98
CA LEU A 254 -5.28 -1.00 -5.33
C LEU A 254 -6.33 0.11 -5.38
N GLY A 255 -7.49 -0.12 -4.75
CA GLY A 255 -8.58 0.85 -4.73
C GLY A 255 -8.19 2.17 -4.07
N ILE A 256 -7.50 2.12 -2.90
CA ILE A 256 -7.06 3.35 -2.23
C ILE A 256 -5.94 4.06 -2.99
N LEU A 257 -5.01 3.34 -3.62
CA LEU A 257 -3.98 3.92 -4.49
C LEU A 257 -4.60 4.66 -5.67
N LEU A 258 -5.53 4.02 -6.38
CA LEU A 258 -6.24 4.64 -7.50
C LEU A 258 -7.03 5.87 -7.06
N THR A 259 -7.66 5.80 -5.87
CA THR A 259 -8.39 6.94 -5.30
C THR A 259 -7.46 8.14 -5.07
N PHE A 260 -6.29 7.92 -4.47
CA PHE A 260 -5.31 9.00 -4.29
C PHE A 260 -4.79 9.54 -5.62
N PHE A 261 -4.51 8.69 -6.59
CA PHE A 261 -4.06 9.15 -7.91
C PHE A 261 -5.13 10.02 -8.60
N CYS A 262 -6.40 9.60 -8.55
CA CYS A 262 -7.49 10.42 -9.07
C CYS A 262 -7.65 11.74 -8.31
N LYS A 263 -7.53 11.75 -6.97
CA LYS A 263 -7.55 12.98 -6.16
C LYS A 263 -6.42 13.93 -6.52
N ILE A 264 -5.20 13.42 -6.68
CA ILE A 264 -4.03 14.22 -7.06
C ILE A 264 -4.27 14.89 -8.42
N LEU A 265 -4.76 14.12 -9.40
CA LEU A 265 -5.04 14.63 -10.73
C LEU A 265 -6.21 15.62 -10.74
N PHE A 266 -7.25 15.38 -9.92
CA PHE A 266 -8.38 16.28 -9.75
C PHE A 266 -7.94 17.61 -9.12
N ASN A 267 -7.17 17.57 -8.03
CA ASN A 267 -6.65 18.78 -7.37
C ASN A 267 -5.67 19.59 -8.26
N ALA A 268 -5.12 18.96 -9.29
CA ALA A 268 -4.25 19.59 -10.29
C ALA A 268 -5.00 20.05 -11.56
N ASP A 269 -6.34 20.01 -11.55
CA ASP A 269 -7.21 20.33 -12.71
C ASP A 269 -6.90 19.52 -13.98
N LEU A 270 -6.30 18.32 -13.81
CA LEU A 270 -5.96 17.43 -14.93
C LEU A 270 -7.09 16.45 -15.29
N LEU A 271 -8.11 16.32 -14.42
CA LEU A 271 -9.28 15.47 -14.65
C LEU A 271 -10.57 16.28 -14.47
N PRO A 272 -11.38 16.45 -15.51
CA PRO A 272 -12.67 17.16 -15.45
C PRO A 272 -13.75 16.24 -14.86
N PHE A 273 -13.73 15.96 -13.58
CA PHE A 273 -14.83 15.30 -12.88
C PHE A 273 -15.85 16.33 -12.39
N SER A 274 -16.74 16.80 -13.29
CA SER A 274 -17.81 17.75 -12.95
C SER A 274 -18.72 17.24 -11.82
N ILE A 275 -18.92 15.93 -11.72
CA ILE A 275 -19.76 15.30 -10.68
C ILE A 275 -19.16 15.48 -9.26
N PHE A 276 -17.85 15.44 -9.12
CA PHE A 276 -17.20 15.58 -7.81
C PHE A 276 -17.12 17.04 -7.35
N SER A 277 -17.03 18.00 -8.27
CA SER A 277 -17.03 19.43 -7.92
C SER A 277 -18.38 19.90 -7.37
N GLU A 278 -19.49 19.31 -7.82
CA GLU A 278 -20.81 19.59 -7.28
C GLU A 278 -21.02 18.99 -5.88
N LEU A 279 -20.44 17.82 -5.60
CA LEU A 279 -20.55 17.14 -4.31
C LEU A 279 -19.63 17.71 -3.22
N GLU A 280 -18.56 18.40 -3.59
CA GLU A 280 -17.67 19.10 -2.65
C GLU A 280 -18.15 20.52 -2.31
N ASN A 281 -19.23 20.99 -2.93
CA ASN A 281 -19.77 22.31 -2.65
C ASN A 281 -20.46 22.33 -1.25
N PRO A 282 -19.94 23.09 -0.27
CA PRO A 282 -20.47 23.10 1.10
C PRO A 282 -21.86 23.71 1.25
N ASN A 283 -22.49 24.16 0.14
CA ASN A 283 -23.81 24.78 0.11
C ASN A 283 -24.92 23.81 -0.34
N LEU A 284 -24.63 22.53 -0.54
CA LEU A 284 -25.59 21.44 -0.72
C LEU A 284 -25.54 20.52 0.49
#